data_b8ceb95b116e29738544c0ee43b8e41f
#
_entry.id   b8ceb95b116e29738544c0ee43b8e41f
#
_cell.length_a   1.000
_cell.length_b   1.000
_cell.length_c   1.000
_cell.angle_alpha   90.00
_cell.angle_beta   90.00
_cell.angle_gamma   90.00
#
_symmetry.space_group_name_H-M   'P 1'
#
loop_
_entity.id
_entity.type
_entity.pdbx_description
1 polymer ?
#
loop_
_entity_poly.entity_id
_entity_poly.type
_entity_poly.pdbx_seq_one_letter_code
_entity_poly.pdbx_strand_id
1 'polypeptide(L)'
;MNKWWFGLALGLGLGGVMFAGPASSGKLVAKGLGFTVKQSELESAYRQFVLSQAVSGSVVPVEMEVFFRKQVLDELIIRNIAATRGTAGDRGQAYIQSLDSYKDLRSYYISETAFILRIQSLGFTTNAYRLHLQNNALTQQVLKRELKSKTMVKDTEIEGYYNKNHSLWKVPAIAEVVHVLLAKVDLVTGRKLNPDERAFKQSVAAKVLRKARVGVSMKQLALEFSEDMSTKEIGGKLQMVQGSSSPVLERKIFALRPSQIEMVESDFGYHIVKVASVVPARTRKLSEVSREIRNHLHVKKYLSVLPDYVSLLRRQASVIVLLD
;
A
#
# COMPACT_ATOMS: atom_id res chain seq x y z
N MET A 1 7.44 -11.61 16.43
CA MET A 1 6.40 -12.61 16.63
C MET A 1 5.12 -12.14 15.95
N ASN A 2 4.58 -12.93 15.04
CA ASN A 2 3.25 -12.85 14.39
C ASN A 2 2.93 -11.71 13.41
N LYS A 3 3.77 -11.50 12.40
CA LYS A 3 3.38 -10.72 11.20
C LYS A 3 2.48 -11.49 10.21
N TRP A 4 2.15 -12.76 10.47
CA TRP A 4 1.51 -13.68 9.52
C TRP A 4 -0.03 -13.70 9.57
N TRP A 5 -0.64 -13.06 10.58
CA TRP A 5 -2.10 -12.89 10.67
C TRP A 5 -2.68 -11.88 9.68
N PHE A 6 -1.82 -11.14 8.96
CA PHE A 6 -2.25 -10.16 7.95
C PHE A 6 -2.99 -10.77 6.75
N GLY A 7 -2.74 -12.04 6.42
CA GLY A 7 -3.43 -12.74 5.32
C GLY A 7 -4.93 -12.94 5.56
N LEU A 8 -5.35 -13.20 6.79
CA LEU A 8 -6.75 -13.35 7.18
C LEU A 8 -7.54 -12.04 7.13
N ALA A 9 -6.89 -10.92 7.39
CA ALA A 9 -7.55 -9.61 7.43
C ALA A 9 -7.62 -8.89 6.07
N LEU A 10 -6.79 -9.29 5.11
CA LEU A 10 -6.65 -8.58 3.82
C LEU A 10 -7.04 -9.42 2.59
N GLY A 11 -7.81 -10.52 2.76
CA GLY A 11 -8.46 -11.18 1.62
C GLY A 11 -7.53 -11.94 0.69
N LEU A 12 -6.38 -12.44 1.18
CA LEU A 12 -5.63 -13.48 0.46
C LEU A 12 -6.41 -14.79 0.61
N GLY A 13 -7.29 -15.02 -0.34
CA GLY A 13 -8.29 -16.04 -0.28
C GLY A 13 -7.73 -17.44 -0.40
N LEU A 14 -7.91 -18.23 0.63
CA LEU A 14 -7.79 -19.69 0.55
C LEU A 14 -9.13 -20.28 0.19
N GLY A 15 -9.19 -21.06 -0.85
CA GLY A 15 -10.41 -21.64 -1.36
C GLY A 15 -10.56 -23.11 -1.01
N GLY A 16 -11.73 -23.48 -0.57
CA GLY A 16 -12.18 -24.85 -0.55
C GLY A 16 -13.28 -25.06 -1.58
N VAL A 17 -13.06 -25.90 -2.54
CA VAL A 17 -14.08 -26.35 -3.47
C VAL A 17 -14.60 -27.70 -2.97
N MET A 18 -15.91 -27.82 -2.82
CA MET A 18 -16.51 -29.15 -2.87
C MET A 18 -16.42 -29.60 -4.34
N PHE A 19 -15.44 -30.44 -4.66
CA PHE A 19 -15.57 -31.34 -5.78
C PHE A 19 -16.51 -32.48 -5.32
N ALA A 20 -17.66 -32.61 -5.90
CA ALA A 20 -18.37 -33.87 -5.97
C ALA A 20 -17.56 -34.79 -6.88
N GLY A 21 -16.45 -35.30 -6.37
CA GLY A 21 -15.81 -36.50 -6.88
C GLY A 21 -16.40 -37.71 -6.13
N PRO A 22 -16.23 -38.96 -6.61
CA PRO A 22 -16.88 -40.11 -6.05
C PRO A 22 -16.62 -40.19 -4.55
N ALA A 23 -17.64 -40.52 -3.79
CA ALA A 23 -17.65 -40.62 -2.32
C ALA A 23 -16.50 -41.50 -1.81
N SER A 24 -15.32 -40.94 -1.67
CA SER A 24 -14.29 -41.51 -0.82
C SER A 24 -14.69 -41.16 0.61
N SER A 25 -14.83 -42.16 1.47
CA SER A 25 -14.95 -42.05 2.92
C SER A 25 -13.69 -41.36 3.45
N GLY A 26 -13.62 -40.05 3.28
CA GLY A 26 -12.41 -39.28 3.52
C GLY A 26 -12.16 -39.15 5.01
N LYS A 27 -10.95 -39.49 5.47
CA LYS A 27 -10.44 -39.24 6.82
C LYS A 27 -10.82 -37.81 7.24
N LEU A 28 -11.47 -37.69 8.40
CA LEU A 28 -11.79 -36.39 8.99
C LEU A 28 -10.51 -35.81 9.61
N VAL A 29 -10.25 -34.52 9.37
CA VAL A 29 -9.13 -33.77 9.97
C VAL A 29 -9.58 -32.79 11.02
N ALA A 30 -10.87 -32.38 11.02
CA ALA A 30 -11.47 -31.63 12.10
C ALA A 30 -13.00 -31.86 12.13
N LYS A 31 -13.60 -31.68 13.32
CA LYS A 31 -15.05 -31.66 13.50
C LYS A 31 -15.43 -30.59 14.52
N GLY A 32 -16.63 -30.06 14.38
CA GLY A 32 -17.23 -29.11 15.31
C GLY A 32 -18.74 -29.18 15.25
N LEU A 33 -19.43 -28.39 16.07
CA LEU A 33 -20.89 -28.29 16.06
C LEU A 33 -21.40 -27.82 14.71
N GLY A 34 -22.11 -28.71 13.98
CA GLY A 34 -22.71 -28.41 12.68
C GLY A 34 -21.78 -28.47 11.48
N PHE A 35 -20.53 -28.93 11.64
CA PHE A 35 -19.61 -29.10 10.50
C PHE A 35 -18.53 -30.17 10.72
N THR A 36 -17.97 -30.62 9.61
CA THR A 36 -16.77 -31.46 9.56
C THR A 36 -15.84 -30.93 8.49
N VAL A 37 -14.54 -31.15 8.62
CA VAL A 37 -13.53 -30.90 7.61
C VAL A 37 -12.85 -32.22 7.23
N LYS A 38 -12.88 -32.57 5.95
CA LYS A 38 -12.26 -33.76 5.41
C LYS A 38 -10.81 -33.46 4.99
N GLN A 39 -9.98 -34.48 4.96
CA GLN A 39 -8.60 -34.36 4.47
C GLN A 39 -8.55 -33.88 3.02
N SER A 40 -9.46 -34.33 2.15
CA SER A 40 -9.56 -33.86 0.76
C SER A 40 -9.82 -32.36 0.64
N GLU A 41 -10.59 -31.78 1.57
CA GLU A 41 -10.84 -30.33 1.62
C GLU A 41 -9.58 -29.57 2.06
N LEU A 42 -8.87 -30.08 3.06
CA LEU A 42 -7.59 -29.53 3.49
C LEU A 42 -6.54 -29.56 2.37
N GLU A 43 -6.40 -30.72 1.69
CA GLU A 43 -5.46 -30.87 0.58
C GLU A 43 -5.78 -29.92 -0.59
N SER A 44 -7.05 -29.79 -0.93
CA SER A 44 -7.50 -28.86 -1.98
C SER A 44 -7.18 -27.41 -1.58
N ALA A 45 -7.52 -27.01 -0.37
CA ALA A 45 -7.28 -25.65 0.13
C ALA A 45 -5.77 -25.36 0.25
N TYR A 46 -4.98 -26.33 0.73
CA TYR A 46 -3.52 -26.17 0.80
C TYR A 46 -2.89 -26.02 -0.58
N ARG A 47 -3.32 -26.83 -1.57
CA ARG A 47 -2.85 -26.68 -2.96
C ARG A 47 -3.15 -25.29 -3.52
N GLN A 48 -4.36 -24.77 -3.28
CA GLN A 48 -4.73 -23.42 -3.72
C GLN A 48 -3.90 -22.35 -3.02
N PHE A 49 -3.60 -22.53 -1.73
CA PHE A 49 -2.68 -21.66 -1.01
C PHE A 49 -1.29 -21.65 -1.67
N VAL A 50 -0.70 -22.82 -1.93
CA VAL A 50 0.63 -22.92 -2.58
C VAL A 50 0.61 -22.24 -3.96
N LEU A 51 -0.41 -22.50 -4.78
CA LEU A 51 -0.57 -21.87 -6.09
C LEU A 51 -0.69 -20.34 -5.98
N SER A 52 -1.41 -19.82 -4.97
CA SER A 52 -1.53 -18.39 -4.74
C SER A 52 -0.20 -17.74 -4.37
N GLN A 53 0.64 -18.43 -3.58
CA GLN A 53 1.99 -17.97 -3.25
C GLN A 53 2.89 -17.96 -4.50
N ALA A 54 2.89 -19.04 -5.28
CA ALA A 54 3.68 -19.12 -6.51
C ALA A 54 3.33 -18.01 -7.51
N VAL A 55 2.05 -17.69 -7.65
CA VAL A 55 1.57 -16.61 -8.51
C VAL A 55 2.00 -15.21 -8.01
N SER A 56 2.18 -15.02 -6.71
CA SER A 56 2.72 -13.78 -6.13
C SER A 56 4.26 -13.75 -6.10
N GLY A 57 4.93 -14.72 -6.73
CA GLY A 57 6.38 -14.81 -6.77
C GLY A 57 7.02 -15.38 -5.50
N SER A 58 6.22 -15.96 -4.59
CA SER A 58 6.68 -16.55 -3.34
C SER A 58 6.70 -18.09 -3.46
N VAL A 59 7.67 -18.72 -2.81
CA VAL A 59 7.76 -20.18 -2.72
C VAL A 59 7.46 -20.58 -1.27
N VAL A 60 6.63 -21.61 -1.10
CA VAL A 60 6.39 -22.21 0.22
C VAL A 60 7.53 -23.18 0.52
N PRO A 61 8.39 -22.91 1.53
CA PRO A 61 9.47 -23.81 1.89
C PRO A 61 8.91 -25.15 2.41
N VAL A 62 9.57 -26.26 2.04
CA VAL A 62 9.13 -27.61 2.43
C VAL A 62 9.10 -27.78 3.94
N GLU A 63 10.06 -27.22 4.65
CA GLU A 63 10.14 -27.23 6.11
C GLU A 63 9.00 -26.49 6.80
N MET A 64 8.31 -25.61 6.08
CA MET A 64 7.16 -24.85 6.58
C MET A 64 5.80 -25.47 6.20
N GLU A 65 5.81 -26.59 5.48
CA GLU A 65 4.57 -27.23 5.01
C GLU A 65 3.59 -27.53 6.13
N VAL A 66 4.05 -28.17 7.20
CA VAL A 66 3.20 -28.50 8.37
C VAL A 66 2.58 -27.26 9.01
N PHE A 67 3.37 -26.20 9.12
CA PHE A 67 2.92 -24.92 9.66
C PHE A 67 1.81 -24.32 8.79
N PHE A 68 2.00 -24.26 7.47
CA PHE A 68 1.01 -23.69 6.56
C PHE A 68 -0.24 -24.57 6.41
N ARG A 69 -0.10 -25.88 6.45
CA ARG A 69 -1.26 -26.81 6.48
C ARG A 69 -2.13 -26.56 7.70
N LYS A 70 -1.51 -26.33 8.87
CA LYS A 70 -2.24 -25.98 10.10
C LYS A 70 -2.97 -24.65 9.96
N GLN A 71 -2.33 -23.62 9.37
CA GLN A 71 -2.99 -22.35 9.11
C GLN A 71 -4.19 -22.48 8.17
N VAL A 72 -4.04 -23.23 7.08
CA VAL A 72 -5.12 -23.51 6.13
C VAL A 72 -6.27 -24.25 6.82
N LEU A 73 -5.97 -25.22 7.68
CA LEU A 73 -7.00 -25.91 8.46
C LEU A 73 -7.73 -24.96 9.42
N ASP A 74 -7.00 -24.09 10.11
CA ASP A 74 -7.57 -23.09 11.00
C ASP A 74 -8.53 -22.15 10.26
N GLU A 75 -8.18 -21.75 9.06
CA GLU A 75 -9.03 -20.93 8.19
C GLU A 75 -10.29 -21.67 7.72
N LEU A 76 -10.17 -22.94 7.32
CA LEU A 76 -11.30 -23.80 6.98
C LEU A 76 -12.27 -23.94 8.16
N ILE A 77 -11.76 -24.14 9.37
CA ILE A 77 -12.56 -24.24 10.60
C ILE A 77 -13.32 -22.94 10.84
N ILE A 78 -12.65 -21.77 10.78
CA ILE A 78 -13.29 -20.47 11.00
C ILE A 78 -14.37 -20.21 9.97
N ARG A 79 -14.12 -20.54 8.70
CA ARG A 79 -15.09 -20.41 7.62
C ARG A 79 -16.33 -21.28 7.85
N ASN A 80 -16.16 -22.51 8.29
CA ASN A 80 -17.27 -23.39 8.62
C ASN A 80 -18.06 -22.87 9.82
N ILE A 81 -17.40 -22.39 10.88
CA ILE A 81 -18.06 -21.76 12.02
C ILE A 81 -18.85 -20.51 11.55
N ALA A 82 -18.27 -19.67 10.71
CA ALA A 82 -18.95 -18.51 10.17
C ALA A 82 -20.16 -18.90 9.31
N ALA A 83 -20.07 -19.98 8.54
CA ALA A 83 -21.20 -20.50 7.76
C ALA A 83 -22.37 -20.95 8.64
N THR A 84 -22.12 -21.54 9.83
CA THR A 84 -23.18 -21.91 10.79
C THR A 84 -23.76 -20.69 11.51
N ARG A 85 -23.00 -19.63 11.72
CA ARG A 85 -23.39 -18.41 12.46
C ARG A 85 -23.95 -17.30 11.58
N GLY A 86 -23.80 -17.42 10.27
CA GLY A 86 -24.23 -16.40 9.30
C GLY A 86 -25.76 -16.22 9.29
N THR A 87 -26.22 -14.99 9.50
CA THR A 87 -27.63 -14.60 9.37
C THR A 87 -27.99 -14.42 7.89
N ALA A 88 -29.29 -14.29 7.58
CA ALA A 88 -29.76 -13.95 6.24
C ALA A 88 -29.16 -12.60 5.77
N GLY A 89 -29.06 -11.61 6.66
CA GLY A 89 -28.42 -10.32 6.35
C GLY A 89 -26.92 -10.45 6.04
N ASP A 90 -26.18 -11.25 6.81
CA ASP A 90 -24.77 -11.51 6.52
C ASP A 90 -24.59 -12.19 5.16
N ARG A 91 -25.44 -13.16 4.82
CA ARG A 91 -25.39 -13.87 3.53
C ARG A 91 -25.71 -12.95 2.36
N GLY A 92 -26.73 -12.08 2.50
CA GLY A 92 -27.07 -11.09 1.50
C GLY A 92 -25.94 -10.10 1.24
N GLN A 93 -25.35 -9.54 2.28
CA GLN A 93 -24.20 -8.64 2.16
C GLN A 93 -22.96 -9.34 1.58
N ALA A 94 -22.70 -10.59 2.00
CA ALA A 94 -21.60 -11.38 1.48
C ALA A 94 -21.76 -11.67 -0.01
N TYR A 95 -22.98 -11.96 -0.47
CA TYR A 95 -23.28 -12.16 -1.88
C TYR A 95 -22.96 -10.89 -2.70
N ILE A 96 -23.48 -9.73 -2.29
CA ILE A 96 -23.22 -8.44 -2.95
C ILE A 96 -21.71 -8.16 -2.99
N GLN A 97 -21.03 -8.26 -1.84
CA GLN A 97 -19.59 -8.04 -1.76
C GLN A 97 -18.80 -8.98 -2.66
N SER A 98 -19.23 -10.25 -2.80
CA SER A 98 -18.57 -11.22 -3.67
C SER A 98 -18.70 -10.87 -5.14
N LEU A 99 -19.86 -10.33 -5.57
CA LEU A 99 -20.08 -9.85 -6.92
C LEU A 99 -19.18 -8.65 -7.24
N ASP A 100 -19.10 -7.68 -6.33
CA ASP A 100 -18.22 -6.51 -6.47
C ASP A 100 -16.75 -6.94 -6.56
N SER A 101 -16.31 -7.81 -5.66
CA SER A 101 -14.94 -8.34 -5.67
C SER A 101 -14.62 -9.09 -6.97
N TYR A 102 -15.57 -9.88 -7.50
CA TYR A 102 -15.38 -10.58 -8.75
C TYR A 102 -15.27 -9.59 -9.93
N LYS A 103 -16.14 -8.58 -9.96
CA LYS A 103 -16.15 -7.52 -10.98
C LYS A 103 -14.84 -6.69 -10.93
N ASP A 104 -14.41 -6.29 -9.74
CA ASP A 104 -13.18 -5.52 -9.57
C ASP A 104 -11.98 -6.32 -10.05
N LEU A 105 -11.82 -7.58 -9.61
CA LEU A 105 -10.75 -8.45 -10.09
C LEU A 105 -10.77 -8.64 -11.60
N ARG A 106 -11.96 -8.83 -12.18
CA ARG A 106 -12.11 -8.97 -13.64
C ARG A 106 -11.63 -7.71 -14.38
N SER A 107 -11.83 -6.53 -13.81
CA SER A 107 -11.46 -5.25 -14.44
C SER A 107 -9.95 -5.06 -14.63
N TYR A 108 -9.10 -5.77 -13.90
CA TYR A 108 -7.64 -5.74 -14.08
C TYR A 108 -7.13 -6.53 -15.29
N TYR A 109 -8.01 -7.28 -15.97
CA TYR A 109 -7.61 -8.14 -17.08
C TYR A 109 -8.18 -7.64 -18.40
N ILE A 110 -7.35 -7.67 -19.45
CA ILE A 110 -7.69 -7.17 -20.79
C ILE A 110 -8.78 -7.98 -21.49
N SER A 111 -9.00 -9.25 -21.09
CA SER A 111 -10.01 -10.13 -21.67
C SER A 111 -10.60 -11.09 -20.63
N GLU A 112 -11.77 -11.64 -20.92
CA GLU A 112 -12.39 -12.69 -20.11
C GLU A 112 -11.51 -13.95 -20.07
N THR A 113 -10.92 -14.32 -21.21
CA THR A 113 -10.02 -15.47 -21.31
C THR A 113 -8.82 -15.32 -20.40
N ALA A 114 -8.15 -14.14 -20.38
CA ALA A 114 -7.02 -13.88 -19.50
C ALA A 114 -7.42 -13.99 -18.02
N PHE A 115 -8.60 -13.52 -17.67
CA PHE A 115 -9.12 -13.64 -16.31
C PHE A 115 -9.42 -15.10 -15.92
N ILE A 116 -10.06 -15.86 -16.81
CA ILE A 116 -10.35 -17.30 -16.60
C ILE A 116 -9.04 -18.07 -16.43
N LEU A 117 -8.04 -17.85 -17.28
CA LEU A 117 -6.73 -18.47 -17.14
C LEU A 117 -6.08 -18.14 -15.78
N ARG A 118 -6.24 -16.93 -15.30
CA ARG A 118 -5.79 -16.54 -13.96
C ARG A 118 -6.49 -17.34 -12.87
N ILE A 119 -7.82 -17.47 -12.94
CA ILE A 119 -8.60 -18.28 -11.99
C ILE A 119 -8.13 -19.73 -12.00
N GLN A 120 -7.90 -20.30 -13.19
CA GLN A 120 -7.42 -21.67 -13.37
C GLN A 120 -5.99 -21.86 -12.81
N SER A 121 -5.10 -20.87 -12.99
CA SER A 121 -3.75 -20.91 -12.40
C SER A 121 -3.75 -20.93 -10.87
N LEU A 122 -4.83 -20.47 -10.24
CA LEU A 122 -5.07 -20.56 -8.79
C LEU A 122 -5.76 -21.87 -8.38
N GLY A 123 -5.98 -22.81 -9.32
CA GLY A 123 -6.60 -24.10 -9.06
C GLY A 123 -8.12 -24.07 -8.94
N PHE A 124 -8.79 -23.03 -9.48
CA PHE A 124 -10.24 -22.91 -9.43
C PHE A 124 -10.91 -23.08 -10.81
N THR A 125 -12.14 -23.56 -10.81
CA THR A 125 -13.11 -23.23 -11.85
C THR A 125 -13.74 -21.87 -11.54
N THR A 126 -14.33 -21.22 -12.54
CA THR A 126 -15.01 -19.91 -12.35
C THR A 126 -16.10 -19.97 -11.28
N ASN A 127 -16.93 -21.02 -11.28
CA ASN A 127 -18.00 -21.18 -10.27
C ASN A 127 -17.42 -21.41 -8.86
N ALA A 128 -16.39 -22.23 -8.74
CA ALA A 128 -15.71 -22.47 -7.51
C ALA A 128 -15.06 -21.19 -6.94
N TYR A 129 -14.52 -20.36 -7.82
CA TYR A 129 -13.92 -19.08 -7.43
C TYR A 129 -14.97 -18.09 -6.92
N ARG A 130 -16.13 -18.01 -7.57
CA ARG A 130 -17.27 -17.19 -7.09
C ARG A 130 -17.74 -17.64 -5.70
N LEU A 131 -17.91 -18.94 -5.52
CA LEU A 131 -18.30 -19.51 -4.21
C LEU A 131 -17.22 -19.22 -3.15
N HIS A 132 -15.95 -19.32 -3.51
CA HIS A 132 -14.83 -18.96 -2.66
C HIS A 132 -14.92 -17.49 -2.20
N LEU A 133 -15.12 -16.55 -3.11
CA LEU A 133 -15.31 -15.13 -2.78
C LEU A 133 -16.51 -14.92 -1.84
N GLN A 134 -17.63 -15.61 -2.10
CA GLN A 134 -18.83 -15.50 -1.27
C GLN A 134 -18.60 -16.05 0.15
N ASN A 135 -17.94 -17.18 0.30
CA ASN A 135 -17.62 -17.75 1.60
C ASN A 135 -16.66 -16.89 2.41
N ASN A 136 -15.66 -16.30 1.75
CA ASN A 136 -14.74 -15.36 2.39
C ASN A 136 -15.49 -14.10 2.85
N ALA A 137 -16.34 -13.54 1.99
CA ALA A 137 -17.15 -12.39 2.33
C ALA A 137 -18.10 -12.70 3.51
N LEU A 138 -18.72 -13.89 3.54
CA LEU A 138 -19.57 -14.31 4.66
C LEU A 138 -18.78 -14.37 5.97
N THR A 139 -17.60 -14.98 5.94
CA THR A 139 -16.72 -15.02 7.11
C THR A 139 -16.40 -13.62 7.63
N GLN A 140 -16.05 -12.71 6.72
CA GLN A 140 -15.79 -11.32 7.08
C GLN A 140 -17.02 -10.61 7.65
N GLN A 141 -18.22 -10.80 7.10
CA GLN A 141 -19.45 -10.18 7.60
C GLN A 141 -19.79 -10.68 9.01
N VAL A 142 -19.67 -11.99 9.26
CA VAL A 142 -19.91 -12.58 10.59
C VAL A 142 -18.91 -12.01 11.61
N LEU A 143 -17.61 -12.05 11.31
CA LEU A 143 -16.58 -11.51 12.20
C LEU A 143 -16.76 -10.01 12.45
N LYS A 144 -17.07 -9.22 11.42
CA LYS A 144 -17.35 -7.79 11.53
C LYS A 144 -18.54 -7.51 12.45
N ARG A 145 -19.64 -8.25 12.31
CA ARG A 145 -20.82 -8.12 13.16
C ARG A 145 -20.49 -8.46 14.61
N GLU A 146 -19.87 -9.61 14.85
CA GLU A 146 -19.62 -10.12 16.18
C GLU A 146 -18.51 -9.36 16.93
N LEU A 147 -17.56 -8.78 16.20
CA LEU A 147 -16.50 -7.95 16.79
C LEU A 147 -16.84 -6.45 16.84
N LYS A 148 -17.99 -6.01 16.30
CA LYS A 148 -18.36 -4.60 16.17
C LYS A 148 -18.14 -3.80 17.45
N SER A 149 -18.63 -4.31 18.60
CA SER A 149 -18.50 -3.62 19.89
C SER A 149 -17.07 -3.50 20.38
N LYS A 150 -16.23 -4.52 20.10
CA LYS A 150 -14.81 -4.57 20.51
C LYS A 150 -13.89 -3.74 19.62
N THR A 151 -14.29 -3.49 18.37
CA THR A 151 -13.48 -2.77 17.37
C THR A 151 -13.94 -1.34 17.13
N MET A 152 -15.03 -0.93 17.77
CA MET A 152 -15.52 0.45 17.65
C MET A 152 -14.46 1.45 18.13
N VAL A 153 -14.21 2.47 17.31
CA VAL A 153 -13.26 3.55 17.60
C VAL A 153 -14.07 4.78 18.03
N LYS A 154 -13.78 5.29 19.23
CA LYS A 154 -14.37 6.49 19.78
C LYS A 154 -13.65 7.73 19.22
N ASP A 155 -14.36 8.88 19.16
CA ASP A 155 -13.77 10.13 18.68
C ASP A 155 -12.61 10.59 19.57
N THR A 156 -12.70 10.37 20.88
CA THR A 156 -11.62 10.66 21.84
C THR A 156 -10.33 9.89 21.54
N GLU A 157 -10.43 8.68 20.97
CA GLU A 157 -9.25 7.91 20.56
C GLU A 157 -8.64 8.47 19.28
N ILE A 158 -9.47 8.99 18.38
CA ILE A 158 -9.01 9.67 17.15
C ILE A 158 -8.26 10.94 17.50
N GLU A 159 -8.81 11.76 18.37
CA GLU A 159 -8.17 12.97 18.87
C GLU A 159 -6.85 12.66 19.60
N GLY A 160 -6.87 11.68 20.49
CA GLY A 160 -5.67 11.23 21.19
C GLY A 160 -4.57 10.74 20.25
N TYR A 161 -4.94 9.98 19.20
CA TYR A 161 -3.99 9.52 18.19
C TYR A 161 -3.43 10.68 17.36
N TYR A 162 -4.29 11.60 16.93
CA TYR A 162 -3.90 12.80 16.19
C TYR A 162 -2.86 13.63 16.97
N ASN A 163 -3.17 13.93 18.23
CA ASN A 163 -2.31 14.74 19.09
C ASN A 163 -0.97 14.05 19.39
N LYS A 164 -0.99 12.73 19.66
CA LYS A 164 0.22 11.95 19.93
C LYS A 164 1.13 11.83 18.71
N ASN A 165 0.57 11.86 17.51
CA ASN A 165 1.30 11.65 16.26
C ASN A 165 1.31 12.90 15.38
N HIS A 166 1.34 14.08 15.97
CA HIS A 166 1.21 15.37 15.27
C HIS A 166 2.23 15.57 14.13
N SER A 167 3.41 14.97 14.25
CA SER A 167 4.44 15.01 13.20
C SER A 167 4.04 14.32 11.90
N LEU A 168 3.19 13.28 11.95
CA LEU A 168 2.72 12.55 10.76
C LEU A 168 1.79 13.40 9.88
N TRP A 169 1.23 14.45 10.43
CA TRP A 169 0.26 15.30 9.74
C TRP A 169 0.90 16.54 9.09
N LYS A 170 2.20 16.71 9.25
CA LYS A 170 2.93 17.79 8.61
C LYS A 170 3.06 17.54 7.12
N VAL A 171 2.67 18.51 6.33
CA VAL A 171 2.88 18.58 4.89
C VAL A 171 3.99 19.60 4.67
N PRO A 172 5.11 19.26 4.07
CA PRO A 172 6.20 20.18 3.82
C PRO A 172 5.77 21.27 2.84
N ALA A 173 6.48 22.40 2.84
CA ALA A 173 6.32 23.40 1.80
C ALA A 173 6.79 22.84 0.45
N ILE A 174 6.14 23.31 -0.62
CA ILE A 174 6.49 22.95 -2.00
C ILE A 174 6.68 24.25 -2.78
N ALA A 175 7.82 24.39 -3.47
CA ALA A 175 8.07 25.47 -4.39
C ALA A 175 8.16 24.95 -5.82
N GLU A 176 7.42 25.56 -6.74
CA GLU A 176 7.61 25.36 -8.16
C GLU A 176 8.58 26.41 -8.68
N VAL A 177 9.66 25.95 -9.25
CA VAL A 177 10.74 26.82 -9.75
C VAL A 177 11.14 26.46 -11.16
N VAL A 178 11.74 27.44 -11.84
CA VAL A 178 12.53 27.20 -13.02
C VAL A 178 13.96 27.63 -12.71
N HIS A 179 14.92 26.73 -12.91
CA HIS A 179 16.30 27.01 -12.55
C HIS A 179 17.29 26.73 -13.69
N VAL A 180 18.44 27.37 -13.60
CA VAL A 180 19.63 27.13 -14.40
C VAL A 180 20.78 26.83 -13.48
N LEU A 181 21.42 25.68 -13.61
CA LEU A 181 22.60 25.30 -12.82
C LEU A 181 23.88 25.53 -13.65
N LEU A 182 24.84 26.29 -13.12
CA LEU A 182 26.23 26.34 -13.54
C LEU A 182 27.04 25.62 -12.46
N ALA A 183 27.48 24.40 -12.74
CA ALA A 183 28.13 23.53 -11.77
C ALA A 183 29.54 24.02 -11.42
N LYS A 184 29.91 23.94 -10.14
CA LYS A 184 31.29 24.14 -9.63
C LYS A 184 31.97 22.84 -9.24
N VAL A 185 31.30 21.72 -9.56
CA VAL A 185 31.81 20.37 -9.48
C VAL A 185 31.58 19.65 -10.80
N ASP A 186 32.44 18.73 -11.14
CA ASP A 186 32.17 17.79 -12.22
C ASP A 186 31.00 16.89 -11.82
N LEU A 187 29.89 16.94 -12.53
CA LEU A 187 28.63 16.23 -12.15
C LEU A 187 28.71 14.72 -12.34
N VAL A 188 29.74 14.21 -13.02
CA VAL A 188 29.96 12.78 -13.22
C VAL A 188 30.88 12.22 -12.12
N THR A 189 32.00 12.90 -11.85
CA THR A 189 33.04 12.41 -10.93
C THR A 189 32.93 13.01 -9.53
N GLY A 190 32.14 14.08 -9.34
CA GLY A 190 32.06 14.83 -8.09
C GLY A 190 33.29 15.70 -7.78
N ARG A 191 34.30 15.71 -8.65
CA ARG A 191 35.52 16.49 -8.46
C ARG A 191 35.20 17.99 -8.46
N LYS A 192 35.74 18.72 -7.48
CA LYS A 192 35.63 20.18 -7.45
C LYS A 192 36.44 20.80 -8.62
N LEU A 193 35.84 21.75 -9.31
CA LEU A 193 36.50 22.52 -10.32
C LEU A 193 37.62 23.38 -9.68
N ASN A 194 38.69 23.70 -10.47
CA ASN A 194 39.76 24.59 -10.03
C ASN A 194 39.24 26.04 -9.84
N PRO A 195 40.02 26.96 -9.23
CA PRO A 195 39.58 28.33 -9.01
C PRO A 195 39.20 29.10 -10.28
N ASP A 196 39.95 28.92 -11.37
CA ASP A 196 39.72 29.64 -12.64
C ASP A 196 38.45 29.12 -13.32
N GLU A 197 38.24 27.80 -13.35
CA GLU A 197 37.02 27.18 -13.84
C GLU A 197 35.78 27.67 -13.06
N ARG A 198 35.87 27.76 -11.73
CA ARG A 198 34.79 28.29 -10.90
C ARG A 198 34.52 29.77 -11.16
N ALA A 199 35.56 30.60 -11.29
CA ALA A 199 35.39 32.00 -11.61
C ALA A 199 34.71 32.20 -12.99
N PHE A 200 35.08 31.36 -13.98
CA PHE A 200 34.40 31.36 -15.28
C PHE A 200 32.92 30.99 -15.13
N LYS A 201 32.59 29.91 -14.41
CA LYS A 201 31.19 29.52 -14.17
C LYS A 201 30.40 30.61 -13.45
N GLN A 202 31.00 31.29 -12.48
CA GLN A 202 30.38 32.43 -11.80
C GLN A 202 30.09 33.58 -12.74
N SER A 203 30.99 33.89 -13.65
CA SER A 203 30.81 34.93 -14.64
C SER A 203 29.67 34.63 -15.61
N VAL A 204 29.57 33.37 -16.06
CA VAL A 204 28.46 32.87 -16.88
C VAL A 204 27.14 32.96 -16.12
N ALA A 205 27.12 32.53 -14.84
CA ALA A 205 25.94 32.61 -13.98
C ALA A 205 25.44 34.06 -13.83
N ALA A 206 26.34 35.00 -13.62
CA ALA A 206 26.02 36.42 -13.54
C ALA A 206 25.46 36.97 -14.88
N LYS A 207 25.96 36.48 -16.03
CA LYS A 207 25.44 36.83 -17.37
C LYS A 207 24.02 36.27 -17.54
N VAL A 208 23.78 35.03 -17.17
CA VAL A 208 22.45 34.37 -17.21
C VAL A 208 21.46 35.12 -16.32
N LEU A 209 21.86 35.48 -15.09
CA LEU A 209 21.03 36.27 -14.19
C LEU A 209 20.62 37.61 -14.80
N ARG A 210 21.57 38.34 -15.41
CA ARG A 210 21.24 39.61 -16.09
C ARG A 210 20.26 39.40 -17.24
N LYS A 211 20.47 38.38 -18.11
CA LYS A 211 19.52 38.04 -19.19
C LYS A 211 18.12 37.73 -18.64
N ALA A 212 18.03 36.95 -17.56
CA ALA A 212 16.76 36.61 -16.91
C ALA A 212 16.04 37.87 -16.39
N ARG A 213 16.77 38.77 -15.73
CA ARG A 213 16.22 40.02 -15.17
C ARG A 213 15.72 41.02 -16.22
N VAL A 214 16.29 41.02 -17.41
CA VAL A 214 15.79 41.83 -18.53
C VAL A 214 14.72 41.15 -19.37
N GLY A 215 14.17 39.99 -18.88
CA GLY A 215 12.98 39.36 -19.45
C GLY A 215 13.25 38.18 -20.40
N VAL A 216 14.50 37.73 -20.59
CA VAL A 216 14.75 36.50 -21.35
C VAL A 216 14.13 35.31 -20.61
N SER A 217 13.46 34.45 -21.38
CA SER A 217 12.75 33.30 -20.82
C SER A 217 13.69 32.38 -20.03
N MET A 218 13.36 32.08 -18.76
CA MET A 218 14.12 31.13 -17.96
C MET A 218 14.16 29.73 -18.59
N LYS A 219 13.09 29.31 -19.28
CA LYS A 219 13.09 28.06 -20.05
C LYS A 219 14.17 28.05 -21.13
N GLN A 220 14.27 29.13 -21.89
CA GLN A 220 15.29 29.27 -22.94
C GLN A 220 16.69 29.27 -22.33
N LEU A 221 16.89 30.02 -21.23
CA LEU A 221 18.18 30.07 -20.53
C LEU A 221 18.56 28.69 -19.96
N ALA A 222 17.58 27.90 -19.47
CA ALA A 222 17.84 26.56 -18.99
C ALA A 222 18.29 25.61 -20.12
N LEU A 223 17.60 25.64 -21.26
CA LEU A 223 17.98 24.84 -22.43
C LEU A 223 19.38 25.21 -22.96
N GLU A 224 19.75 26.50 -22.93
CA GLU A 224 21.02 26.98 -23.44
C GLU A 224 22.19 26.77 -22.48
N PHE A 225 21.99 27.10 -21.17
CA PHE A 225 23.08 27.22 -20.19
C PHE A 225 23.07 26.21 -19.09
N SER A 226 21.95 25.55 -18.80
CA SER A 226 21.90 24.66 -17.64
C SER A 226 22.75 23.40 -17.82
N GLU A 227 23.47 23.04 -16.77
CA GLU A 227 24.26 21.81 -16.66
C GLU A 227 23.54 20.74 -15.87
N ASP A 228 22.36 21.05 -15.33
CA ASP A 228 21.48 20.04 -14.70
C ASP A 228 20.73 19.26 -15.80
N MET A 229 21.27 18.09 -16.14
CA MET A 229 20.68 17.22 -17.18
C MET A 229 19.30 16.71 -16.82
N SER A 230 18.96 16.64 -15.53
CA SER A 230 17.65 16.12 -15.08
C SER A 230 16.50 17.08 -15.39
N THR A 231 16.78 18.39 -15.47
CA THR A 231 15.75 19.42 -15.67
C THR A 231 15.96 20.22 -16.97
N LYS A 232 17.16 20.19 -17.56
CA LYS A 232 17.52 20.96 -18.77
C LYS A 232 16.49 20.76 -19.89
N GLU A 233 16.22 19.51 -20.28
CA GLU A 233 15.36 19.18 -21.43
C GLU A 233 13.90 19.62 -21.23
N ILE A 234 13.45 19.72 -19.97
CA ILE A 234 12.12 20.23 -19.62
C ILE A 234 12.14 21.74 -19.32
N GLY A 235 13.25 22.44 -19.73
CA GLY A 235 13.40 23.89 -19.60
C GLY A 235 13.63 24.36 -18.17
N GLY A 236 14.31 23.56 -17.35
CA GLY A 236 14.70 23.88 -15.97
C GLY A 236 13.57 23.82 -14.94
N LYS A 237 12.42 23.24 -15.28
CA LYS A 237 11.29 23.10 -14.33
C LYS A 237 11.65 22.11 -13.24
N LEU A 238 11.45 22.53 -11.98
CA LEU A 238 11.71 21.71 -10.79
C LEU A 238 10.64 21.98 -9.73
N GLN A 239 10.11 20.91 -9.17
CA GLN A 239 9.30 20.99 -7.95
C GLN A 239 10.21 20.66 -6.75
N MET A 240 10.40 21.63 -5.88
CA MET A 240 11.22 21.47 -4.68
C MET A 240 10.34 21.26 -3.46
N VAL A 241 10.53 20.14 -2.78
CA VAL A 241 9.87 19.84 -1.51
C VAL A 241 10.83 20.23 -0.38
N GLN A 242 10.34 20.95 0.62
CA GLN A 242 11.15 21.35 1.78
C GLN A 242 11.72 20.11 2.48
N GLY A 243 13.01 20.08 2.72
CA GLY A 243 13.77 18.96 3.28
C GLY A 243 14.38 18.02 2.24
N SER A 244 14.20 18.27 0.94
CA SER A 244 14.71 17.42 -0.15
C SER A 244 16.01 17.91 -0.81
N SER A 245 16.50 19.10 -0.44
CA SER A 245 17.66 19.71 -1.09
C SER A 245 18.61 20.36 -0.06
N SER A 246 19.66 21.01 -0.56
CA SER A 246 20.62 21.69 0.33
C SER A 246 19.94 22.78 1.16
N PRO A 247 20.20 22.86 2.48
CA PRO A 247 19.55 23.84 3.36
C PRO A 247 19.74 25.29 2.94
N VAL A 248 20.88 25.61 2.26
CA VAL A 248 21.17 26.96 1.76
C VAL A 248 20.24 27.30 0.60
N LEU A 249 20.10 26.36 -0.35
CA LEU A 249 19.25 26.53 -1.53
C LEU A 249 17.77 26.63 -1.13
N GLU A 250 17.30 25.73 -0.27
CA GLU A 250 15.94 25.73 0.23
C GLU A 250 15.58 27.03 0.95
N ARG A 251 16.39 27.47 1.91
CA ARG A 251 16.15 28.69 2.67
C ARG A 251 15.97 29.90 1.76
N LYS A 252 16.76 30.00 0.70
CA LYS A 252 16.68 31.09 -0.27
C LYS A 252 15.42 30.96 -1.14
N ILE A 253 15.16 29.79 -1.71
CA ILE A 253 14.02 29.56 -2.62
C ILE A 253 12.69 29.79 -1.91
N PHE A 254 12.51 29.22 -0.72
CA PHE A 254 11.27 29.39 0.03
C PHE A 254 11.04 30.80 0.62
N ALA A 255 12.09 31.65 0.64
CA ALA A 255 11.98 33.06 1.00
C ALA A 255 11.64 33.99 -0.19
N LEU A 256 11.79 33.49 -1.44
CA LEU A 256 11.50 34.29 -2.64
C LEU A 256 9.99 34.38 -2.88
N ARG A 257 9.56 35.55 -3.35
CA ARG A 257 8.17 35.74 -3.81
C ARG A 257 8.02 35.21 -5.24
N PRO A 258 6.81 34.85 -5.66
CA PRO A 258 6.53 34.48 -7.04
C PRO A 258 7.06 35.53 -8.03
N SER A 259 7.63 35.04 -9.13
CA SER A 259 8.30 35.81 -10.17
C SER A 259 9.65 36.42 -9.82
N GLN A 260 10.09 36.37 -8.55
CA GLN A 260 11.46 36.82 -8.22
C GLN A 260 12.52 35.88 -8.84
N ILE A 261 13.63 36.48 -9.22
CA ILE A 261 14.78 35.78 -9.82
C ILE A 261 16.00 36.11 -9.01
N GLU A 262 16.67 35.08 -8.51
CA GLU A 262 17.92 35.21 -7.74
C GLU A 262 18.97 34.20 -8.18
N MET A 263 20.23 34.52 -7.89
CA MET A 263 21.31 33.59 -7.97
C MET A 263 21.62 33.10 -6.55
N VAL A 264 21.61 31.79 -6.36
CA VAL A 264 21.92 31.11 -5.08
C VAL A 264 23.12 30.21 -5.33
N GLU A 265 24.15 30.34 -4.49
CA GLU A 265 25.28 29.45 -4.50
C GLU A 265 25.03 28.27 -3.53
N SER A 266 25.31 27.05 -3.99
CA SER A 266 25.31 25.82 -3.20
C SER A 266 26.64 25.08 -3.37
N ASP A 267 26.80 23.94 -2.73
CA ASP A 267 27.98 23.08 -2.91
C ASP A 267 28.11 22.55 -4.35
N PHE A 268 27.00 22.41 -5.05
CA PHE A 268 26.97 21.91 -6.44
C PHE A 268 27.33 23.01 -7.48
N GLY A 269 26.95 24.26 -7.21
CA GLY A 269 27.16 25.33 -8.21
C GLY A 269 26.34 26.57 -7.91
N TYR A 270 26.25 27.40 -8.96
CA TYR A 270 25.47 28.63 -9.02
C TYR A 270 24.10 28.33 -9.64
N HIS A 271 23.04 28.50 -8.89
CA HIS A 271 21.66 28.30 -9.31
C HIS A 271 21.01 29.64 -9.59
N ILE A 272 20.61 29.89 -10.81
CA ILE A 272 19.75 31.02 -11.15
C ILE A 272 18.32 30.50 -11.09
N VAL A 273 17.55 31.01 -10.17
CA VAL A 273 16.22 30.47 -9.85
C VAL A 273 15.15 31.52 -10.02
N LYS A 274 14.08 31.16 -10.71
CA LYS A 274 12.80 31.92 -10.72
C LYS A 274 11.72 31.10 -10.04
N VAL A 275 11.14 31.62 -8.98
CA VAL A 275 10.03 30.99 -8.30
C VAL A 275 8.74 31.24 -9.06
N ALA A 276 8.00 30.19 -9.39
CA ALA A 276 6.68 30.26 -10.01
C ALA A 276 5.58 30.35 -8.94
N SER A 277 5.62 29.42 -7.98
CA SER A 277 4.68 29.38 -6.84
C SER A 277 5.34 28.77 -5.60
N VAL A 278 4.81 29.11 -4.43
CA VAL A 278 5.17 28.47 -3.15
C VAL A 278 3.89 28.09 -2.43
N VAL A 279 3.74 26.81 -2.17
CA VAL A 279 2.71 26.28 -1.25
C VAL A 279 3.35 26.15 0.13
N PRO A 280 2.90 26.88 1.14
CA PRO A 280 3.53 26.86 2.47
C PRO A 280 3.33 25.51 3.16
N ALA A 281 4.27 25.16 4.04
CA ALA A 281 4.13 24.02 4.94
C ALA A 281 2.87 24.21 5.81
N ARG A 282 2.15 23.11 6.01
CA ARG A 282 0.97 23.09 6.87
C ARG A 282 0.85 21.80 7.64
N THR A 283 0.06 21.81 8.68
CA THR A 283 -0.39 20.58 9.33
C THR A 283 -1.81 20.27 8.86
N ARG A 284 -2.05 19.04 8.40
CA ARG A 284 -3.40 18.56 8.08
C ARG A 284 -4.26 18.61 9.34
N LYS A 285 -5.42 19.23 9.24
CA LYS A 285 -6.37 19.33 10.37
C LYS A 285 -6.93 17.95 10.73
N LEU A 286 -7.38 17.78 11.98
CA LEU A 286 -8.04 16.54 12.41
C LEU A 286 -9.21 16.16 11.50
N SER A 287 -10.00 17.12 11.03
CA SER A 287 -11.10 16.90 10.10
C SER A 287 -10.68 16.27 8.76
N GLU A 288 -9.45 16.56 8.30
CA GLU A 288 -8.91 16.02 7.04
C GLU A 288 -8.39 14.59 7.18
N VAL A 289 -8.05 14.17 8.40
CA VAL A 289 -7.38 12.87 8.67
C VAL A 289 -8.20 11.95 9.58
N SER A 290 -9.31 12.40 10.15
CA SER A 290 -10.12 11.65 11.12
C SER A 290 -10.57 10.29 10.57
N ARG A 291 -10.95 10.22 9.28
CA ARG A 291 -11.34 8.96 8.63
C ARG A 291 -10.17 8.00 8.48
N GLU A 292 -9.01 8.52 8.12
CA GLU A 292 -7.76 7.75 8.00
C GLU A 292 -7.36 7.17 9.36
N ILE A 293 -7.37 8.01 10.41
CA ILE A 293 -7.07 7.60 11.79
C ILE A 293 -8.08 6.56 12.28
N ARG A 294 -9.38 6.78 12.05
CA ARG A 294 -10.43 5.84 12.44
C ARG A 294 -10.20 4.46 11.82
N ASN A 295 -9.91 4.42 10.53
CA ASN A 295 -9.63 3.17 9.83
C ASN A 295 -8.38 2.49 10.39
N HIS A 296 -7.29 3.23 10.60
CA HIS A 296 -6.06 2.72 11.20
C HIS A 296 -6.30 2.11 12.59
N LEU A 297 -7.00 2.84 13.47
CA LEU A 297 -7.30 2.36 14.82
C LEU A 297 -8.25 1.18 14.82
N HIS A 298 -9.24 1.18 13.92
CA HIS A 298 -10.17 0.04 13.75
C HIS A 298 -9.41 -1.22 13.34
N VAL A 299 -8.55 -1.15 12.32
CA VAL A 299 -7.72 -2.29 11.90
C VAL A 299 -6.84 -2.76 13.05
N LYS A 300 -6.19 -1.86 13.77
CA LYS A 300 -5.35 -2.19 14.93
C LYS A 300 -6.15 -2.93 16.01
N LYS A 301 -7.33 -2.42 16.38
CA LYS A 301 -8.22 -3.09 17.34
C LYS A 301 -8.66 -4.46 16.84
N TYR A 302 -9.10 -4.54 15.58
CA TYR A 302 -9.53 -5.80 14.97
C TYR A 302 -8.44 -6.86 15.05
N LEU A 303 -7.23 -6.53 14.63
CA LEU A 303 -6.10 -7.45 14.67
C LEU A 303 -5.70 -7.86 16.10
N SER A 304 -5.90 -6.99 17.09
CA SER A 304 -5.58 -7.32 18.50
C SER A 304 -6.59 -8.25 19.15
N VAL A 305 -7.87 -8.18 18.75
CA VAL A 305 -8.92 -9.00 19.37
C VAL A 305 -9.24 -10.29 18.62
N LEU A 306 -8.85 -10.37 17.33
CA LEU A 306 -9.18 -11.48 16.44
C LEU A 306 -8.64 -12.84 16.95
N PRO A 307 -7.39 -12.99 17.41
CA PRO A 307 -6.85 -14.28 17.85
C PRO A 307 -7.63 -14.88 19.04
N ASP A 308 -7.91 -14.06 20.03
CA ASP A 308 -8.66 -14.50 21.22
C ASP A 308 -10.09 -14.85 20.84
N TYR A 309 -10.67 -14.08 19.94
CA TYR A 309 -12.02 -14.32 19.46
C TYR A 309 -12.14 -15.62 18.64
N VAL A 310 -11.19 -15.89 17.76
CA VAL A 310 -11.10 -17.15 17.02
C VAL A 310 -10.97 -18.33 17.99
N SER A 311 -10.13 -18.20 19.00
CA SER A 311 -9.98 -19.22 20.04
C SER A 311 -11.29 -19.46 20.82
N LEU A 312 -12.03 -18.38 21.10
CA LEU A 312 -13.36 -18.47 21.71
C LEU A 312 -14.36 -19.19 20.79
N LEU A 313 -14.41 -18.83 19.50
CA LEU A 313 -15.28 -19.46 18.52
C LEU A 313 -15.02 -20.97 18.41
N ARG A 314 -13.76 -21.38 18.39
CA ARG A 314 -13.37 -22.80 18.34
C ARG A 314 -13.85 -23.56 19.58
N ARG A 315 -13.72 -22.99 20.78
CA ARG A 315 -14.24 -23.58 22.02
C ARG A 315 -15.78 -23.70 22.00
N GLN A 316 -16.48 -22.64 21.59
CA GLN A 316 -17.94 -22.63 21.50
C GLN A 316 -18.46 -23.63 20.46
N ALA A 317 -17.74 -23.83 19.37
CA ALA A 317 -18.08 -24.85 18.37
C ALA A 317 -17.57 -26.24 18.70
N SER A 318 -16.99 -26.47 19.90
CA SER A 318 -16.45 -27.78 20.36
C SER A 318 -15.52 -28.40 19.29
N VAL A 319 -14.62 -27.58 18.72
CA VAL A 319 -13.74 -28.03 17.63
C VAL A 319 -12.72 -29.04 18.13
N ILE A 320 -12.69 -30.21 17.49
CA ILE A 320 -11.69 -31.25 17.69
C ILE A 320 -10.89 -31.36 16.39
N VAL A 321 -9.58 -31.20 16.48
CA VAL A 321 -8.63 -31.44 15.37
C VAL A 321 -8.14 -32.87 15.46
N LEU A 322 -8.18 -33.60 14.36
CA LEU A 322 -7.89 -35.04 14.23
C LEU A 322 -6.66 -35.28 13.35
N LEU A 323 -5.80 -34.26 13.17
CA LEU A 323 -4.50 -34.43 12.51
C LEU A 323 -3.57 -35.17 13.47
N ASP A 324 -2.98 -36.26 12.99
CA ASP A 324 -1.91 -36.99 13.68
C ASP A 324 -0.60 -36.22 13.57
#